data_ec33d2a2e85f02a6dab5989fcc9590a4
#
_entry.id   ec33d2a2e85f02a6dab5989fcc9590a4
#
_cell.length_a   1.000
_cell.length_b   1.000
_cell.length_c   1.000
_cell.angle_alpha   90.00
_cell.angle_beta   90.00
_cell.angle_gamma   90.00
#
_symmetry.space_group_name_H-M   'P 1'
#
loop_
_entity.id
_entity.type
_entity.pdbx_description
1 polymer ?
#
loop_
_entity_poly.entity_id
_entity_poly.type
_entity_poly.pdbx_seq_one_letter_code
_entity_poly.pdbx_strand_id
1 'polypeptide(L)'
;GASAGHGALAAPLMNFAIMQESASLFTAGPPLVEAATGEKIEKHDLGGPDVHVKTSGVVHNRAPDEREALAMARDYLRYFPSSAWEAAPRTSAGLDHGERRLDKILELIPPDSFKPYKMRRVLECLVDEGTFFEVQPEFGAAVITALGFLGGESVAIVANDPSAKAGALDTNAANKAARFVEVAGSFHLPVVFLADNPGVQAGSKAEREGALRAAARMFAAQRRLQSPKLHVTVRKAFGFGSSVMAMNPFDAQTLSIAFPGATLGAMPAGSGGKAAHADEAEQAALDAMQSGGPYQVASTLGFD
;
A
#
# COMPACT_ATOMS: atom_id res chain seq x y z
N GLY A 1 23.70 -14.77 -3.96
CA GLY A 1 23.96 -15.93 -4.81
C GLY A 1 22.70 -16.46 -5.45
N ALA A 2 22.81 -17.64 -6.12
CA ALA A 2 21.67 -18.31 -6.72
C ALA A 2 21.04 -19.32 -5.73
N SER A 3 19.72 -19.40 -5.68
CA SER A 3 18.98 -20.41 -4.90
C SER A 3 17.88 -21.04 -5.76
N ALA A 4 17.71 -22.34 -5.68
CA ALA A 4 16.75 -23.09 -6.50
C ALA A 4 15.97 -24.12 -5.66
N GLY A 5 14.79 -24.49 -6.15
CA GLY A 5 13.98 -25.56 -5.58
C GLY A 5 13.60 -25.30 -4.13
N HIS A 6 13.83 -26.26 -3.26
CA HIS A 6 13.42 -26.18 -1.86
C HIS A 6 14.09 -25.01 -1.10
N GLY A 7 15.35 -24.70 -1.41
CA GLY A 7 16.04 -23.53 -0.81
C GLY A 7 15.42 -22.19 -1.23
N ALA A 8 14.89 -22.12 -2.44
CA ALA A 8 14.21 -20.91 -2.92
C ALA A 8 12.85 -20.68 -2.25
N LEU A 9 12.19 -21.74 -1.77
CA LEU A 9 10.88 -21.64 -1.12
C LEU A 9 10.92 -20.80 0.17
N ALA A 10 12.08 -20.64 0.78
CA ALA A 10 12.21 -19.80 1.98
C ALA A 10 11.85 -18.32 1.70
N ALA A 11 12.21 -17.77 0.54
CA ALA A 11 12.02 -16.34 0.25
C ALA A 11 10.54 -15.87 0.35
N PRO A 12 9.56 -16.51 -0.30
CA PRO A 12 8.17 -16.09 -0.21
C PRO A 12 7.53 -16.36 1.17
N LEU A 13 8.17 -17.15 2.03
CA LEU A 13 7.70 -17.42 3.39
C LEU A 13 8.17 -16.36 4.40
N MET A 14 9.22 -15.60 4.07
CA MET A 14 9.77 -14.58 4.96
C MET A 14 8.87 -13.34 5.02
N ASN A 15 8.90 -12.65 6.16
CA ASN A 15 8.21 -11.38 6.34
C ASN A 15 8.85 -10.26 5.53
N PHE A 16 10.16 -10.33 5.33
CA PHE A 16 10.91 -9.41 4.48
C PHE A 16 12.06 -10.16 3.80
N ALA A 17 12.19 -10.00 2.50
CA ALA A 17 13.24 -10.59 1.68
C ALA A 17 13.91 -9.52 0.82
N ILE A 18 15.23 -9.53 0.78
CA ILE A 18 16.05 -8.62 -0.01
C ILE A 18 16.84 -9.44 -1.04
N MET A 19 16.88 -8.97 -2.28
CA MET A 19 17.66 -9.58 -3.35
C MET A 19 18.77 -8.64 -3.80
N GLN A 20 20.00 -9.11 -3.76
CA GLN A 20 21.14 -8.40 -4.30
C GLN A 20 21.14 -8.50 -5.83
N GLU A 21 21.65 -7.46 -6.54
CA GLU A 21 21.56 -7.34 -8.02
C GLU A 21 22.09 -8.54 -8.79
N SER A 22 23.13 -9.20 -8.33
CA SER A 22 23.70 -10.40 -8.99
C SER A 22 23.06 -11.71 -8.52
N ALA A 23 22.07 -11.66 -7.63
CA ALA A 23 21.38 -12.84 -7.11
C ALA A 23 20.30 -13.35 -8.04
N SER A 24 19.90 -14.59 -7.84
CA SER A 24 18.80 -15.22 -8.58
C SER A 24 18.07 -16.27 -7.73
N LEU A 25 16.79 -16.43 -8.00
CA LEU A 25 15.90 -17.31 -7.25
C LEU A 25 15.01 -18.07 -8.23
N PHE A 26 14.88 -19.39 -8.11
CA PHE A 26 14.09 -20.18 -9.05
C PHE A 26 13.32 -21.31 -8.36
N THR A 27 12.23 -21.71 -8.95
CA THR A 27 11.61 -23.04 -8.68
C THR A 27 12.53 -24.15 -9.22
N ALA A 28 13.06 -23.95 -10.43
CA ALA A 28 14.02 -24.85 -11.09
C ALA A 28 15.06 -24.01 -11.83
N GLY A 29 16.34 -24.34 -11.73
CA GLY A 29 17.42 -23.62 -12.42
C GLY A 29 17.41 -23.86 -13.94
N PRO A 30 18.14 -23.02 -14.73
CA PRO A 30 18.12 -23.06 -16.19
C PRO A 30 18.34 -24.42 -16.80
N PRO A 31 19.29 -25.29 -16.35
CA PRO A 31 19.47 -26.62 -16.94
C PRO A 31 18.24 -27.52 -16.79
N LEU A 32 17.51 -27.40 -15.68
CA LEU A 32 16.31 -28.20 -15.45
C LEU A 32 15.12 -27.63 -16.25
N VAL A 33 15.04 -26.32 -16.41
CA VAL A 33 14.04 -25.67 -17.29
C VAL A 33 14.25 -26.14 -18.74
N GLU A 34 15.48 -26.09 -19.26
CA GLU A 34 15.80 -26.55 -20.61
C GLU A 34 15.43 -28.04 -20.80
N ALA A 35 15.77 -28.88 -19.84
CA ALA A 35 15.44 -30.31 -19.91
C ALA A 35 13.94 -30.60 -19.88
N ALA A 36 13.16 -29.80 -19.14
CA ALA A 36 11.74 -30.02 -18.95
C ALA A 36 10.86 -29.36 -20.03
N THR A 37 11.26 -28.19 -20.53
CA THR A 37 10.44 -27.37 -21.43
C THR A 37 11.08 -27.08 -22.80
N GLY A 38 12.39 -27.32 -22.93
CA GLY A 38 13.20 -26.92 -24.08
C GLY A 38 13.59 -25.44 -24.09
N GLU A 39 13.19 -24.66 -23.10
CA GLU A 39 13.49 -23.24 -23.01
C GLU A 39 14.93 -23.02 -22.56
N LYS A 40 15.71 -22.28 -23.36
CA LYS A 40 17.04 -21.82 -23.01
C LYS A 40 16.97 -20.40 -22.45
N ILE A 41 17.31 -20.24 -21.19
CA ILE A 41 17.22 -18.96 -20.49
C ILE A 41 18.37 -18.78 -19.54
N GLU A 42 18.88 -17.54 -19.43
CA GLU A 42 19.92 -17.19 -18.49
C GLU A 42 19.37 -17.06 -17.06
N LYS A 43 20.26 -17.26 -16.06
CA LYS A 43 19.86 -17.20 -14.63
C LYS A 43 19.17 -15.92 -14.25
N HIS A 44 19.68 -14.79 -14.74
CA HIS A 44 19.19 -13.48 -14.39
C HIS A 44 17.81 -13.20 -15.00
N ASP A 45 17.60 -13.65 -16.25
CA ASP A 45 16.33 -13.50 -16.95
C ASP A 45 15.26 -14.44 -16.40
N LEU A 46 15.65 -15.62 -15.92
CA LEU A 46 14.74 -16.58 -15.32
C LEU A 46 14.27 -16.15 -13.93
N GLY A 47 15.14 -15.61 -13.09
CA GLY A 47 14.78 -15.34 -11.70
C GLY A 47 15.67 -14.30 -11.00
N GLY A 48 16.15 -13.30 -11.73
CA GLY A 48 16.84 -12.14 -11.17
C GLY A 48 15.90 -11.12 -10.54
N PRO A 49 16.42 -9.97 -10.09
CA PRO A 49 15.64 -8.93 -9.43
C PRO A 49 14.49 -8.38 -10.27
N ASP A 50 14.64 -8.21 -11.58
CA ASP A 50 13.56 -7.73 -12.45
C ASP A 50 12.36 -8.69 -12.51
N VAL A 51 12.62 -9.99 -12.31
CA VAL A 51 11.57 -10.98 -12.20
C VAL A 51 10.94 -10.95 -10.80
N HIS A 52 11.75 -11.07 -9.74
CA HIS A 52 11.20 -11.35 -8.41
C HIS A 52 10.92 -10.13 -7.55
N VAL A 53 11.59 -9.01 -7.77
CA VAL A 53 11.30 -7.75 -7.08
C VAL A 53 10.21 -6.95 -7.79
N LYS A 54 10.27 -6.92 -9.15
CA LYS A 54 9.42 -6.03 -9.93
C LYS A 54 8.17 -6.71 -10.52
N THR A 55 8.29 -7.96 -10.98
CA THR A 55 7.22 -8.62 -11.73
C THR A 55 6.40 -9.56 -10.89
N SER A 56 7.02 -10.52 -10.20
CA SER A 56 6.34 -11.53 -9.39
C SER A 56 6.07 -11.10 -7.95
N GLY A 57 6.85 -10.14 -7.42
CA GLY A 57 6.72 -9.66 -6.06
C GLY A 57 7.09 -10.69 -4.99
N VAL A 58 7.83 -11.74 -5.34
CA VAL A 58 8.31 -12.76 -4.39
C VAL A 58 9.30 -12.18 -3.39
N VAL A 59 10.13 -11.23 -3.85
CA VAL A 59 11.10 -10.51 -3.03
C VAL A 59 10.65 -9.06 -2.88
N HIS A 60 10.91 -8.47 -1.72
CA HIS A 60 10.41 -7.14 -1.40
C HIS A 60 11.31 -6.04 -1.97
N ASN A 61 12.58 -6.02 -1.61
CA ASN A 61 13.49 -4.95 -1.99
C ASN A 61 14.74 -5.49 -2.68
N ARG A 62 15.32 -4.72 -3.58
CA ARG A 62 16.61 -5.00 -4.17
C ARG A 62 17.71 -4.19 -3.49
N ALA A 63 18.91 -4.72 -3.49
CA ALA A 63 20.10 -4.03 -3.01
C ALA A 63 21.25 -4.17 -4.03
N PRO A 64 22.07 -3.12 -4.24
CA PRO A 64 23.16 -3.19 -5.19
C PRO A 64 24.23 -4.21 -4.79
N ASP A 65 24.46 -4.37 -3.49
CA ASP A 65 25.46 -5.27 -2.94
C ASP A 65 25.04 -5.85 -1.57
N GLU A 66 25.89 -6.71 -1.01
CA GLU A 66 25.61 -7.38 0.28
C GLU A 66 25.65 -6.41 1.46
N ARG A 67 26.48 -5.38 1.41
CA ARG A 67 26.58 -4.38 2.48
C ARG A 67 25.30 -3.59 2.60
N GLU A 68 24.77 -3.11 1.47
CA GLU A 68 23.48 -2.40 1.43
C GLU A 68 22.32 -3.33 1.80
N ALA A 69 22.35 -4.60 1.40
CA ALA A 69 21.34 -5.57 1.82
C ALA A 69 21.33 -5.74 3.35
N LEU A 70 22.50 -5.82 3.99
CA LEU A 70 22.60 -5.92 5.45
C LEU A 70 22.20 -4.62 6.16
N ALA A 71 22.54 -3.46 5.59
CA ALA A 71 22.09 -2.15 6.10
C ALA A 71 20.56 -2.04 6.04
N MET A 72 19.97 -2.39 4.91
CA MET A 72 18.52 -2.41 4.71
C MET A 72 17.80 -3.39 5.66
N ALA A 73 18.39 -4.57 5.91
CA ALA A 73 17.84 -5.52 6.87
C ALA A 73 17.82 -4.97 8.31
N ARG A 74 18.90 -4.29 8.73
CA ARG A 74 18.96 -3.63 10.05
C ARG A 74 17.97 -2.48 10.14
N ASP A 75 17.83 -1.70 9.07
CA ASP A 75 16.89 -0.58 9.00
C ASP A 75 15.44 -1.07 9.08
N TYR A 76 15.11 -2.17 8.38
CA TYR A 76 13.81 -2.82 8.51
C TYR A 76 13.53 -3.29 9.94
N LEU A 77 14.49 -3.97 10.58
CA LEU A 77 14.30 -4.56 11.90
C LEU A 77 14.08 -3.53 13.02
N ARG A 78 14.53 -2.28 12.85
CA ARG A 78 14.37 -1.24 13.89
C ARG A 78 12.91 -0.88 14.18
N TYR A 79 11.99 -1.17 13.27
CA TYR A 79 10.57 -0.88 13.44
C TYR A 79 9.80 -1.97 14.19
N PHE A 80 10.42 -3.11 14.43
CA PHE A 80 9.77 -4.25 15.05
C PHE A 80 10.34 -4.55 16.43
N PRO A 81 9.50 -5.08 17.37
CA PRO A 81 10.01 -5.58 18.64
C PRO A 81 10.84 -6.86 18.42
N SER A 82 11.65 -7.22 19.41
CA SER A 82 12.43 -8.46 19.37
C SER A 82 11.55 -9.72 19.45
N SER A 83 10.30 -9.56 19.89
CA SER A 83 9.32 -10.62 20.05
C SER A 83 7.91 -10.08 19.83
N ALA A 84 7.00 -10.88 19.30
CA ALA A 84 5.58 -10.54 19.17
C ALA A 84 4.85 -10.34 20.51
N TRP A 85 5.51 -10.64 21.64
CA TRP A 85 5.01 -10.40 23.00
C TRP A 85 5.44 -9.04 23.58
N GLU A 86 6.23 -8.29 22.84
CA GLU A 86 6.71 -6.97 23.23
C GLU A 86 5.94 -5.89 22.46
N ALA A 87 5.85 -4.70 23.06
CA ALA A 87 5.26 -3.54 22.37
C ALA A 87 6.16 -3.09 21.20
N ALA A 88 5.56 -2.45 20.20
CA ALA A 88 6.29 -1.83 19.10
C ALA A 88 7.36 -0.87 19.62
N PRO A 89 8.53 -0.79 18.96
CA PRO A 89 9.61 0.09 19.42
C PRO A 89 9.18 1.56 19.40
N ARG A 90 9.69 2.30 20.39
CA ARG A 90 9.62 3.74 20.46
C ARG A 90 11.00 4.35 20.31
N THR A 91 11.09 5.47 19.62
CA THR A 91 12.34 6.23 19.55
C THR A 91 12.16 7.62 20.14
N SER A 92 13.19 8.11 20.83
CA SER A 92 13.29 9.50 21.27
C SER A 92 14.20 10.34 20.37
N ALA A 93 14.84 9.72 19.39
CA ALA A 93 15.78 10.41 18.51
C ALA A 93 15.02 11.26 17.48
N GLY A 94 15.31 12.56 17.46
CA GLY A 94 14.71 13.48 16.48
C GLY A 94 13.26 13.87 16.72
N LEU A 95 12.74 13.60 17.93
CA LEU A 95 11.35 13.91 18.23
C LEU A 95 11.12 15.41 18.40
N ASP A 96 10.31 15.92 17.51
CA ASP A 96 9.52 17.10 17.79
C ASP A 96 8.25 16.62 18.51
N HIS A 97 8.28 16.62 19.86
CA HIS A 97 7.20 16.09 20.70
C HIS A 97 5.95 16.98 20.72
N GLY A 98 5.90 18.00 19.89
CA GLY A 98 4.79 18.94 19.83
C GLY A 98 3.77 18.61 18.73
N GLU A 99 2.71 19.41 18.68
CA GLU A 99 1.79 19.48 17.56
C GLU A 99 2.54 19.96 16.30
N ARG A 100 3.11 19.03 15.54
CA ARG A 100 3.83 19.35 14.32
C ARG A 100 2.86 19.75 13.21
N ARG A 101 2.97 20.99 12.76
CA ARG A 101 2.23 21.45 11.57
C ARG A 101 2.90 20.92 10.30
N LEU A 102 2.10 20.32 9.42
CA LEU A 102 2.55 19.71 8.17
C LEU A 102 2.04 20.53 6.97
N ASP A 103 2.16 21.86 7.03
CA ASP A 103 1.65 22.78 5.99
C ASP A 103 2.19 22.41 4.58
N LYS A 104 3.41 21.89 4.51
CA LYS A 104 4.03 21.41 3.26
C LYS A 104 3.20 20.31 2.55
N ILE A 105 2.43 19.51 3.26
CA ILE A 105 1.56 18.50 2.66
C ILE A 105 0.50 19.14 1.77
N LEU A 106 -0.02 20.31 2.16
CA LEU A 106 -1.00 21.05 1.38
C LEU A 106 -0.43 21.56 0.04
N GLU A 107 0.88 21.83 -0.03
CA GLU A 107 1.57 22.20 -1.28
C GLU A 107 1.81 20.98 -2.19
N LEU A 108 1.99 19.80 -1.60
CA LEU A 108 2.26 18.55 -2.32
C LEU A 108 1.01 17.92 -2.93
N ILE A 109 -0.15 18.16 -2.33
CA ILE A 109 -1.42 17.57 -2.75
C ILE A 109 -2.19 18.58 -3.60
N PRO A 110 -2.28 18.41 -4.94
CA PRO A 110 -3.03 19.34 -5.78
C PRO A 110 -4.52 19.28 -5.45
N PRO A 111 -5.23 20.45 -5.40
CA PRO A 111 -6.66 20.49 -5.18
C PRO A 111 -7.45 19.77 -6.28
N ASP A 112 -6.97 19.80 -7.51
CA ASP A 112 -7.56 19.09 -8.64
C ASP A 112 -7.35 17.57 -8.48
N SER A 113 -8.44 16.84 -8.29
CA SER A 113 -8.43 15.39 -8.08
C SER A 113 -7.94 14.57 -9.28
N PHE A 114 -7.89 15.16 -10.49
CA PHE A 114 -7.36 14.53 -11.69
C PHE A 114 -5.86 14.69 -11.84
N LYS A 115 -5.24 15.66 -11.16
CA LYS A 115 -3.79 15.84 -11.20
C LYS A 115 -3.08 14.78 -10.37
N PRO A 116 -2.17 13.98 -10.96
CA PRO A 116 -1.36 13.04 -10.20
C PRO A 116 -0.35 13.79 -9.33
N TYR A 117 0.02 13.17 -8.22
CA TYR A 117 1.14 13.59 -7.36
C TYR A 117 1.79 12.35 -6.77
N LYS A 118 3.00 12.48 -6.25
CA LYS A 118 3.72 11.37 -5.62
C LYS A 118 3.38 11.31 -4.14
N MET A 119 2.58 10.33 -3.75
CA MET A 119 2.21 10.09 -2.35
C MET A 119 3.45 9.85 -1.46
N ARG A 120 4.50 9.24 -1.99
CA ARG A 120 5.78 9.07 -1.28
C ARG A 120 6.27 10.37 -0.61
N ARG A 121 6.22 11.51 -1.32
CA ARG A 121 6.65 12.81 -0.76
C ARG A 121 5.78 13.28 0.40
N VAL A 122 4.50 12.95 0.35
CA VAL A 122 3.56 13.22 1.46
C VAL A 122 3.93 12.38 2.67
N LEU A 123 4.23 11.09 2.45
CA LEU A 123 4.62 10.17 3.52
C LEU A 123 5.97 10.55 4.15
N GLU A 124 6.95 10.98 3.34
CA GLU A 124 8.24 11.49 3.84
C GLU A 124 8.10 12.75 4.71
N CYS A 125 7.05 13.56 4.47
CA CYS A 125 6.71 14.70 5.34
C CYS A 125 5.92 14.27 6.57
N LEU A 126 5.13 13.18 6.48
CA LEU A 126 4.25 12.71 7.55
C LEU A 126 5.05 12.05 8.68
N VAL A 127 5.98 11.17 8.33
CA VAL A 127 6.79 10.44 9.33
C VAL A 127 7.88 11.33 9.93
N ASP A 128 8.44 10.91 11.05
CA ASP A 128 9.58 11.57 11.67
C ASP A 128 10.78 11.57 10.72
N GLU A 129 11.56 12.64 10.71
CA GLU A 129 12.63 12.86 9.74
C GLU A 129 13.63 11.69 9.69
N GLY A 130 13.94 11.23 8.48
CA GLY A 130 14.89 10.14 8.25
C GLY A 130 14.37 8.75 8.64
N THR A 131 13.06 8.62 8.89
CA THR A 131 12.48 7.33 9.32
C THR A 131 11.61 6.64 8.27
N PHE A 132 11.48 7.18 7.07
CA PHE A 132 10.70 6.56 6.01
C PHE A 132 11.42 5.36 5.41
N PHE A 133 10.82 4.19 5.53
CA PHE A 133 11.32 2.94 4.94
C PHE A 133 10.26 2.29 4.08
N GLU A 134 10.42 2.31 2.76
CA GLU A 134 9.46 1.69 1.84
C GLU A 134 9.76 0.21 1.64
N VAL A 135 8.73 -0.61 1.82
CA VAL A 135 8.74 -2.04 1.58
C VAL A 135 8.14 -2.31 0.20
N GLN A 136 8.86 -3.04 -0.63
CA GLN A 136 8.40 -3.48 -1.94
C GLN A 136 8.05 -2.33 -2.93
N PRO A 137 8.95 -1.34 -3.11
CA PRO A 137 8.68 -0.14 -3.91
C PRO A 137 8.43 -0.42 -5.40
N GLU A 138 8.99 -1.48 -5.96
CA GLU A 138 8.93 -1.76 -7.39
C GLU A 138 7.74 -2.64 -7.81
N PHE A 139 7.04 -3.26 -6.86
CA PHE A 139 5.89 -4.12 -7.13
C PHE A 139 4.59 -3.46 -6.69
N GLY A 140 3.51 -3.62 -7.45
CA GLY A 140 2.19 -3.10 -7.08
C GLY A 140 2.20 -1.59 -6.83
N ALA A 141 2.75 -0.80 -7.76
CA ALA A 141 3.06 0.62 -7.60
C ALA A 141 1.86 1.53 -7.25
N ALA A 142 0.61 1.08 -7.45
CA ALA A 142 -0.58 1.84 -7.09
C ALA A 142 -0.79 1.98 -5.57
N VAL A 143 -0.06 1.18 -4.77
CA VAL A 143 -0.04 1.27 -3.30
C VAL A 143 1.40 1.33 -2.82
N ILE A 144 1.69 2.25 -1.94
CA ILE A 144 2.93 2.32 -1.16
C ILE A 144 2.70 1.58 0.16
N THR A 145 3.62 0.70 0.51
CA THR A 145 3.71 0.07 1.83
C THR A 145 5.00 0.52 2.49
N ALA A 146 4.93 1.12 3.65
CA ALA A 146 6.11 1.69 4.31
C ALA A 146 6.05 1.53 5.83
N LEU A 147 7.21 1.59 6.44
CA LEU A 147 7.40 1.71 7.88
C LEU A 147 7.94 3.10 8.19
N GLY A 148 7.64 3.61 9.36
CA GLY A 148 8.13 4.90 9.85
C GLY A 148 7.90 5.05 11.33
N PHE A 149 8.38 6.15 11.89
CA PHE A 149 7.97 6.60 13.21
C PHE A 149 7.06 7.81 13.08
N LEU A 150 6.00 7.87 13.87
CA LEU A 150 5.11 9.02 14.03
C LEU A 150 5.14 9.48 15.49
N GLY A 151 5.75 10.62 15.74
CA GLY A 151 5.96 11.10 17.11
C GLY A 151 6.71 10.08 17.97
N GLY A 152 7.65 9.35 17.36
CA GLY A 152 8.44 8.31 17.98
C GLY A 152 7.80 6.92 18.07
N GLU A 153 6.53 6.76 17.72
CA GLU A 153 5.85 5.47 17.69
C GLU A 153 6.08 4.77 16.35
N SER A 154 6.50 3.51 16.38
CA SER A 154 6.63 2.71 15.15
C SER A 154 5.28 2.43 14.52
N VAL A 155 5.13 2.72 13.24
CA VAL A 155 3.88 2.51 12.49
C VAL A 155 4.13 1.87 11.13
N ALA A 156 3.14 1.11 10.68
CA ALA A 156 3.02 0.64 9.31
C ALA A 156 2.09 1.57 8.53
N ILE A 157 2.43 1.87 7.27
CA ILE A 157 1.68 2.79 6.42
C ILE A 157 1.29 2.10 5.13
N VAL A 158 0.03 2.22 4.75
CA VAL A 158 -0.52 1.75 3.47
C VAL A 158 -1.17 2.94 2.78
N ALA A 159 -0.65 3.36 1.64
CA ALA A 159 -1.14 4.57 0.97
C ALA A 159 -1.33 4.33 -0.54
N ASN A 160 -2.43 4.83 -1.11
CA ASN A 160 -2.57 4.86 -2.56
C ASN A 160 -1.58 5.85 -3.18
N ASP A 161 -0.96 5.50 -4.31
CA ASP A 161 -0.15 6.44 -5.08
C ASP A 161 -0.87 6.89 -6.36
N PRO A 162 -1.44 8.10 -6.39
CA PRO A 162 -2.14 8.62 -7.57
C PRO A 162 -1.24 8.79 -8.80
N SER A 163 0.09 8.77 -8.64
CA SER A 163 1.01 8.80 -9.78
C SER A 163 1.05 7.48 -10.56
N ALA A 164 0.58 6.38 -9.95
CA ALA A 164 0.49 5.07 -10.56
C ALA A 164 -0.98 4.63 -10.67
N LYS A 165 -1.48 4.42 -11.88
CA LYS A 165 -2.87 3.99 -12.15
C LYS A 165 -3.94 4.85 -11.43
N ALA A 166 -3.67 6.14 -11.21
CA ALA A 166 -4.50 7.06 -10.44
C ALA A 166 -4.83 6.60 -9.01
N GLY A 167 -4.01 5.71 -8.44
CA GLY A 167 -4.23 5.08 -7.12
C GLY A 167 -5.22 3.90 -7.13
N ALA A 168 -5.70 3.46 -8.29
CA ALA A 168 -6.61 2.32 -8.38
C ALA A 168 -5.96 1.02 -7.87
N LEU A 169 -6.66 0.29 -7.02
CA LEU A 169 -6.18 -0.97 -6.45
C LEU A 169 -6.21 -2.09 -7.51
N ASP A 170 -5.04 -2.44 -8.04
CA ASP A 170 -4.89 -3.63 -8.89
C ASP A 170 -4.56 -4.88 -8.04
N THR A 171 -4.54 -6.03 -8.69
CA THR A 171 -4.27 -7.33 -8.06
C THR A 171 -2.94 -7.34 -7.29
N ASN A 172 -1.88 -6.77 -7.88
CA ASN A 172 -0.55 -6.75 -7.27
C ASN A 172 -0.50 -5.81 -6.07
N ALA A 173 -1.06 -4.61 -6.21
CA ALA A 173 -1.13 -3.62 -5.13
C ALA A 173 -1.93 -4.15 -3.93
N ALA A 174 -3.09 -4.77 -4.17
CA ALA A 174 -3.91 -5.34 -3.12
C ALA A 174 -3.23 -6.53 -2.42
N ASN A 175 -2.57 -7.43 -3.16
CA ASN A 175 -1.82 -8.54 -2.56
C ASN A 175 -0.61 -8.07 -1.75
N LYS A 176 0.14 -7.07 -2.26
CA LYS A 176 1.24 -6.43 -1.53
C LYS A 176 0.75 -5.85 -0.19
N ALA A 177 -0.28 -5.02 -0.25
CA ALA A 177 -0.85 -4.40 0.95
C ALA A 177 -1.39 -5.44 1.95
N ALA A 178 -2.10 -6.47 1.47
CA ALA A 178 -2.60 -7.54 2.33
C ALA A 178 -1.47 -8.22 3.11
N ARG A 179 -0.39 -8.62 2.41
CA ARG A 179 0.76 -9.27 3.05
C ARG A 179 1.46 -8.34 4.04
N PHE A 180 1.64 -7.09 3.68
CA PHE A 180 2.26 -6.09 4.56
C PHE A 180 1.45 -5.85 5.83
N VAL A 181 0.12 -5.73 5.72
CA VAL A 181 -0.79 -5.58 6.86
C VAL A 181 -0.79 -6.82 7.76
N GLU A 182 -0.76 -8.04 7.18
CA GLU A 182 -0.62 -9.30 7.92
C GLU A 182 0.67 -9.32 8.75
N VAL A 183 1.79 -8.88 8.18
CA VAL A 183 3.08 -8.79 8.90
C VAL A 183 3.01 -7.74 10.01
N ALA A 184 2.56 -6.52 9.71
CA ALA A 184 2.41 -5.46 10.70
C ALA A 184 1.53 -5.90 11.89
N GLY A 185 0.39 -6.55 11.60
CA GLY A 185 -0.54 -7.06 12.59
C GLY A 185 0.07 -8.15 13.48
N SER A 186 0.95 -9.01 12.95
CA SER A 186 1.61 -10.05 13.73
C SER A 186 2.61 -9.52 14.77
N PHE A 187 3.04 -8.25 14.61
CA PHE A 187 3.91 -7.53 15.56
C PHE A 187 3.18 -6.39 16.26
N HIS A 188 1.85 -6.32 16.13
CA HIS A 188 1.00 -5.32 16.78
C HIS A 188 1.32 -3.85 16.42
N LEU A 189 1.92 -3.61 15.25
CA LEU A 189 2.17 -2.26 14.78
C LEU A 189 0.83 -1.55 14.48
N PRO A 190 0.64 -0.31 14.91
CA PRO A 190 -0.43 0.54 14.40
C PRO A 190 -0.33 0.67 12.87
N VAL A 191 -1.48 0.66 12.18
CA VAL A 191 -1.50 0.77 10.72
C VAL A 191 -2.26 2.04 10.31
N VAL A 192 -1.60 2.88 9.54
CA VAL A 192 -2.16 4.12 8.98
C VAL A 192 -2.46 3.91 7.49
N PHE A 193 -3.73 4.06 7.13
CA PHE A 193 -4.19 3.99 5.75
C PHE A 193 -4.44 5.39 5.20
N LEU A 194 -3.78 5.74 4.09
CA LEU A 194 -4.05 7.00 3.37
C LEU A 194 -4.71 6.68 2.03
N ALA A 195 -5.98 7.02 1.91
CA ALA A 195 -6.77 6.72 0.72
C ALA A 195 -6.79 7.90 -0.26
N ASP A 196 -6.38 7.63 -1.48
CA ASP A 196 -6.60 8.49 -2.64
C ASP A 196 -6.77 7.60 -3.88
N ASN A 197 -7.96 7.00 -4.02
CA ASN A 197 -8.21 6.02 -5.07
C ASN A 197 -9.61 6.16 -5.69
N PRO A 198 -9.74 5.84 -6.98
CA PRO A 198 -11.04 5.78 -7.66
C PRO A 198 -11.79 4.47 -7.41
N GLY A 199 -11.25 3.58 -6.59
CA GLY A 199 -11.78 2.23 -6.34
C GLY A 199 -10.78 1.12 -6.69
N VAL A 200 -11.28 -0.11 -6.73
CA VAL A 200 -10.56 -1.27 -7.25
C VAL A 200 -10.57 -1.22 -8.78
N GLN A 201 -9.49 -1.64 -9.40
CA GLN A 201 -9.36 -1.64 -10.86
C GLN A 201 -10.47 -2.48 -11.50
N ALA A 202 -11.23 -1.86 -12.40
CA ALA A 202 -12.34 -2.49 -13.12
C ALA A 202 -11.92 -2.94 -14.54
N GLY A 203 -12.66 -3.87 -15.09
CA GLY A 203 -12.52 -4.31 -16.48
C GLY A 203 -12.13 -5.79 -16.62
N SER A 204 -12.35 -6.34 -17.81
CA SER A 204 -12.18 -7.78 -18.08
C SER A 204 -10.76 -8.30 -17.77
N LYS A 205 -9.75 -7.47 -17.94
CA LYS A 205 -8.36 -7.80 -17.60
C LYS A 205 -8.19 -7.93 -16.08
N ALA A 206 -8.67 -6.95 -15.31
CA ALA A 206 -8.60 -6.96 -13.86
C ALA A 206 -9.34 -8.17 -13.26
N GLU A 207 -10.52 -8.50 -13.80
CA GLU A 207 -11.28 -9.68 -13.36
C GLU A 207 -10.51 -10.99 -13.63
N ARG A 208 -9.92 -11.15 -14.80
CA ARG A 208 -9.09 -12.33 -15.12
C ARG A 208 -7.83 -12.43 -14.28
N GLU A 209 -7.23 -11.29 -13.90
CA GLU A 209 -6.09 -11.21 -13.00
C GLU A 209 -6.47 -11.44 -11.52
N GLY A 210 -7.76 -11.54 -11.20
CA GLY A 210 -8.27 -11.83 -9.87
C GLY A 210 -8.29 -10.63 -8.92
N ALA A 211 -8.56 -9.41 -9.44
CA ALA A 211 -8.62 -8.18 -8.66
C ALA A 211 -9.62 -8.27 -7.49
N LEU A 212 -10.81 -8.85 -7.72
CA LEU A 212 -11.81 -9.04 -6.66
C LEU A 212 -11.29 -9.91 -5.52
N ARG A 213 -10.61 -11.04 -5.83
CA ARG A 213 -10.02 -11.92 -4.81
C ARG A 213 -8.90 -11.24 -4.04
N ALA A 214 -8.04 -10.49 -4.72
CA ALA A 214 -6.96 -9.74 -4.09
C ALA A 214 -7.48 -8.63 -3.17
N ALA A 215 -8.49 -7.89 -3.61
CA ALA A 215 -9.17 -6.88 -2.79
C ALA A 215 -9.85 -7.49 -1.56
N ALA A 216 -10.54 -8.64 -1.71
CA ALA A 216 -11.13 -9.36 -0.59
C ALA A 216 -10.07 -9.83 0.42
N ARG A 217 -8.89 -10.29 -0.05
CA ARG A 217 -7.77 -10.64 0.83
C ARG A 217 -7.26 -9.43 1.62
N MET A 218 -7.07 -8.28 0.96
CA MET A 218 -6.64 -7.05 1.61
C MET A 218 -7.67 -6.58 2.64
N PHE A 219 -8.96 -6.63 2.30
CA PHE A 219 -10.04 -6.32 3.22
C PHE A 219 -10.02 -7.25 4.45
N ALA A 220 -9.84 -8.57 4.25
CA ALA A 220 -9.74 -9.53 5.34
C ALA A 220 -8.51 -9.30 6.22
N ALA A 221 -7.37 -8.92 5.63
CA ALA A 221 -6.15 -8.61 6.37
C ALA A 221 -6.34 -7.41 7.31
N GLN A 222 -6.90 -6.29 6.81
CA GLN A 222 -7.13 -5.11 7.65
C GLN A 222 -8.23 -5.34 8.71
N ARG A 223 -9.22 -6.20 8.43
CA ARG A 223 -10.26 -6.59 9.39
C ARG A 223 -9.74 -7.40 10.57
N ARG A 224 -8.67 -8.16 10.36
CA ARG A 224 -8.05 -9.00 11.39
C ARG A 224 -7.06 -8.26 12.29
N LEU A 225 -6.75 -7.00 11.99
CA LEU A 225 -5.87 -6.20 12.82
C LEU A 225 -6.46 -6.06 14.23
N GLN A 226 -5.60 -6.30 15.23
CA GLN A 226 -5.88 -6.07 16.65
C GLN A 226 -5.16 -4.84 17.19
N SER A 227 -4.25 -4.26 16.39
CA SER A 227 -3.54 -3.02 16.66
C SER A 227 -4.37 -1.81 16.21
N PRO A 228 -4.03 -0.59 16.66
CA PRO A 228 -4.68 0.62 16.22
C PRO A 228 -4.70 0.74 14.70
N LYS A 229 -5.86 1.08 14.16
CA LYS A 229 -6.12 1.24 12.74
C LYS A 229 -6.65 2.63 12.47
N LEU A 230 -5.89 3.42 11.71
CA LEU A 230 -6.20 4.80 11.39
C LEU A 230 -6.44 4.94 9.90
N HIS A 231 -7.47 5.69 9.53
CA HIS A 231 -7.78 5.98 8.12
C HIS A 231 -7.80 7.48 7.87
N VAL A 232 -7.17 7.88 6.76
CA VAL A 232 -7.22 9.26 6.26
C VAL A 232 -7.63 9.24 4.80
N THR A 233 -8.80 9.81 4.48
CA THR A 233 -9.15 10.09 3.08
C THR A 233 -8.48 11.39 2.65
N VAL A 234 -7.53 11.30 1.72
CA VAL A 234 -6.74 12.45 1.26
C VAL A 234 -7.49 13.25 0.21
N ARG A 235 -7.93 12.62 -0.90
CA ARG A 235 -8.72 13.29 -1.94
C ARG A 235 -9.90 12.46 -2.44
N LYS A 236 -9.67 11.17 -2.72
CA LYS A 236 -10.68 10.28 -3.33
C LYS A 236 -10.80 8.99 -2.56
N ALA A 237 -12.03 8.56 -2.29
CA ALA A 237 -12.32 7.23 -1.77
C ALA A 237 -13.64 6.72 -2.37
N PHE A 238 -13.54 5.94 -3.44
CA PHE A 238 -14.71 5.47 -4.17
C PHE A 238 -14.90 3.96 -4.10
N GLY A 239 -16.17 3.56 -4.11
CA GLY A 239 -16.60 2.17 -4.16
C GLY A 239 -16.05 1.35 -2.99
N PHE A 240 -15.99 0.04 -3.16
CA PHE A 240 -15.44 -0.83 -2.13
C PHE A 240 -13.91 -0.72 -1.97
N GLY A 241 -13.22 0.01 -2.85
CA GLY A 241 -11.83 0.40 -2.66
C GLY A 241 -11.61 1.23 -1.40
N SER A 242 -12.58 2.08 -1.02
CA SER A 242 -12.55 2.82 0.25
C SER A 242 -12.60 1.88 1.46
N SER A 243 -13.47 0.87 1.43
CA SER A 243 -13.57 -0.14 2.49
C SER A 243 -12.30 -0.99 2.59
N VAL A 244 -11.70 -1.35 1.45
CA VAL A 244 -10.43 -2.09 1.41
C VAL A 244 -9.29 -1.26 2.03
N MET A 245 -9.33 0.07 1.88
CA MET A 245 -8.42 1.03 2.52
C MET A 245 -8.86 1.43 3.94
N ALA A 246 -9.67 0.61 4.59
CA ALA A 246 -10.06 0.75 6.00
C ALA A 246 -10.91 2.00 6.33
N MET A 247 -11.74 2.49 5.41
CA MET A 247 -12.67 3.61 5.65
C MET A 247 -13.98 3.16 6.33
N ASN A 248 -13.97 2.14 7.17
CA ASN A 248 -15.20 1.64 7.79
C ASN A 248 -15.19 1.91 9.30
N PRO A 249 -16.01 2.83 9.82
CA PRO A 249 -15.98 3.22 11.24
C PRO A 249 -16.41 2.09 12.19
N PHE A 250 -17.08 1.04 11.69
CA PHE A 250 -17.60 -0.08 12.48
C PHE A 250 -16.66 -1.32 12.51
N ASP A 251 -15.49 -1.25 11.91
CA ASP A 251 -14.55 -2.38 11.79
C ASP A 251 -13.40 -2.32 12.80
N ALA A 252 -13.68 -2.05 14.07
CA ALA A 252 -12.67 -1.80 15.09
C ALA A 252 -11.68 -0.69 14.69
N GLN A 253 -12.20 0.33 13.99
CA GLN A 253 -11.45 1.50 13.55
C GLN A 253 -11.12 2.37 14.77
N THR A 254 -9.85 2.78 14.89
CA THR A 254 -9.41 3.67 15.98
C THR A 254 -9.70 5.12 15.66
N LEU A 255 -9.46 5.52 14.40
CA LEU A 255 -9.72 6.87 13.91
C LEU A 255 -9.99 6.83 12.41
N SER A 256 -11.01 7.55 11.95
CA SER A 256 -11.31 7.74 10.53
C SER A 256 -11.55 9.22 10.25
N ILE A 257 -10.67 9.84 9.50
CA ILE A 257 -10.72 11.26 9.16
C ILE A 257 -10.57 11.50 7.66
N ALA A 258 -10.92 12.71 7.20
CA ALA A 258 -10.77 13.10 5.81
C ALA A 258 -10.30 14.56 5.70
N PHE A 259 -9.55 14.86 4.64
CA PHE A 259 -9.30 16.25 4.28
C PHE A 259 -10.60 16.92 3.78
N PRO A 260 -10.80 18.22 4.07
CA PRO A 260 -12.02 18.94 3.70
C PRO A 260 -12.39 18.88 2.22
N GLY A 261 -11.39 18.78 1.33
CA GLY A 261 -11.58 18.68 -0.12
C GLY A 261 -11.73 17.25 -0.65
N ALA A 262 -11.85 16.25 0.23
CA ALA A 262 -12.01 14.87 -0.21
C ALA A 262 -13.38 14.62 -0.86
N THR A 263 -13.39 13.75 -1.87
CA THR A 263 -14.61 13.30 -2.56
C THR A 263 -14.81 11.80 -2.35
N LEU A 264 -16.06 11.43 -2.06
CA LEU A 264 -16.44 10.08 -1.66
C LEU A 264 -17.72 9.65 -2.38
N GLY A 265 -17.95 8.35 -2.46
CA GLY A 265 -19.17 7.79 -3.01
C GLY A 265 -19.01 6.37 -3.53
N ALA A 266 -20.09 5.82 -4.06
CA ALA A 266 -20.05 4.50 -4.70
C ALA A 266 -19.17 4.51 -5.97
N MET A 267 -19.22 5.61 -6.72
CA MET A 267 -18.38 5.88 -7.89
C MET A 267 -18.28 7.39 -8.13
N PRO A 268 -17.28 7.88 -8.90
CA PRO A 268 -17.24 9.28 -9.29
C PRO A 268 -18.51 9.71 -10.02
N ALA A 269 -19.07 10.88 -9.71
CA ALA A 269 -20.36 11.36 -10.23
C ALA A 269 -20.43 11.30 -11.76
N GLY A 270 -19.37 11.71 -12.48
CA GLY A 270 -19.34 11.64 -13.95
C GLY A 270 -19.37 10.22 -14.52
N SER A 271 -18.83 9.23 -13.79
CA SER A 271 -18.91 7.82 -14.18
C SER A 271 -20.28 7.24 -13.83
N GLY A 272 -20.84 7.65 -12.68
CA GLY A 272 -22.16 7.25 -12.22
C GLY A 272 -23.25 7.71 -13.16
N GLY A 273 -23.23 8.98 -13.55
CA GLY A 273 -24.19 9.53 -14.49
C GLY A 273 -24.15 8.85 -15.86
N LYS A 274 -22.94 8.58 -16.39
CA LYS A 274 -22.79 7.81 -17.64
C LYS A 274 -23.36 6.40 -17.54
N ALA A 275 -23.10 5.70 -16.43
CA ALA A 275 -23.59 4.35 -16.20
C ALA A 275 -25.11 4.30 -16.03
N ALA A 276 -25.70 5.35 -15.43
CA ALA A 276 -27.14 5.49 -15.24
C ALA A 276 -27.86 6.10 -16.46
N HIS A 277 -27.15 6.52 -17.50
CA HIS A 277 -27.68 7.31 -18.61
C HIS A 277 -28.41 8.58 -18.13
N ALA A 278 -27.84 9.21 -17.10
CA ALA A 278 -28.38 10.40 -16.47
C ALA A 278 -28.52 11.58 -17.44
N ASP A 279 -29.60 12.29 -17.35
CA ASP A 279 -29.76 13.58 -18.03
C ASP A 279 -28.98 14.72 -17.33
N GLU A 280 -29.03 15.94 -17.85
CA GLU A 280 -28.28 17.06 -17.29
C GLU A 280 -28.71 17.41 -15.85
N ALA A 281 -29.99 17.28 -15.52
CA ALA A 281 -30.51 17.58 -14.18
C ALA A 281 -30.08 16.51 -13.18
N GLU A 282 -30.14 15.23 -13.56
CA GLU A 282 -29.68 14.11 -12.77
C GLU A 282 -28.16 14.14 -12.56
N GLN A 283 -27.39 14.49 -13.60
CA GLN A 283 -25.94 14.66 -13.47
C GLN A 283 -25.60 15.81 -12.51
N ALA A 284 -26.30 16.94 -12.61
CA ALA A 284 -26.11 18.06 -11.69
C ALA A 284 -26.45 17.69 -10.24
N ALA A 285 -27.46 16.85 -10.03
CA ALA A 285 -27.81 16.34 -8.70
C ALA A 285 -26.72 15.41 -8.14
N LEU A 286 -26.14 14.53 -8.97
CA LEU A 286 -25.01 13.67 -8.58
C LEU A 286 -23.77 14.49 -8.22
N ASP A 287 -23.45 15.51 -9.01
CA ASP A 287 -22.32 16.41 -8.77
C ASP A 287 -22.52 17.22 -7.47
N ALA A 288 -23.73 17.72 -7.23
CA ALA A 288 -24.10 18.43 -6.01
C ALA A 288 -23.99 17.53 -4.76
N MET A 289 -24.48 16.29 -4.86
CA MET A 289 -24.34 15.30 -3.77
C MET A 289 -22.87 14.99 -3.47
N GLN A 290 -22.05 14.80 -4.49
CA GLN A 290 -20.64 14.52 -4.32
C GLN A 290 -19.86 15.72 -3.78
N SER A 291 -20.28 16.94 -4.10
CA SER A 291 -19.65 18.19 -3.60
C SER A 291 -19.83 18.40 -2.09
N GLY A 292 -20.82 17.75 -1.47
CA GLY A 292 -21.00 17.74 -0.02
C GLY A 292 -19.81 17.12 0.73
N GLY A 293 -19.03 16.30 0.04
CA GLY A 293 -17.74 15.78 0.49
C GLY A 293 -17.78 15.07 1.85
N PRO A 294 -16.69 15.17 2.62
CA PRO A 294 -16.56 14.44 3.89
C PRO A 294 -17.50 14.96 4.99
N TYR A 295 -17.93 16.21 4.95
CA TYR A 295 -18.85 16.78 5.95
C TYR A 295 -20.19 16.07 5.96
N GLN A 296 -20.70 15.70 4.80
CA GLN A 296 -21.94 14.94 4.70
C GLN A 296 -21.78 13.52 5.29
N VAL A 297 -20.62 12.89 5.07
CA VAL A 297 -20.32 11.57 5.62
C VAL A 297 -20.12 11.65 7.14
N ALA A 298 -19.45 12.71 7.63
CA ALA A 298 -19.28 12.95 9.06
C ALA A 298 -20.61 13.16 9.78
N SER A 299 -21.61 13.84 9.15
CA SER A 299 -22.94 14.01 9.73
C SER A 299 -23.71 12.70 9.98
N THR A 300 -23.28 11.62 9.33
CA THR A 300 -23.81 10.26 9.51
C THR A 300 -22.83 9.34 10.28
N LEU A 301 -21.89 9.91 11.03
CA LEU A 301 -20.87 9.20 11.81
C LEU A 301 -19.93 8.32 10.98
N GLY A 302 -19.71 8.66 9.72
CA GLY A 302 -18.75 7.95 8.86
C GLY A 302 -17.31 8.41 9.04
N PHE A 303 -17.11 9.57 9.69
CA PHE A 303 -15.81 10.10 10.13
C PHE A 303 -15.88 10.62 11.54
N ASP A 304 -14.73 10.60 12.23
CA ASP A 304 -14.53 11.18 13.57
C ASP A 304 -14.33 12.70 13.53
#